data_d0b02675aa96d4ef32eca01aeb09c663
#
_entry.id   d0b02675aa96d4ef32eca01aeb09c663
#
_cell.length_a   1.000
_cell.length_b   1.000
_cell.length_c   1.000
_cell.angle_alpha   90.00
_cell.angle_beta   90.00
_cell.angle_gamma   90.00
#
_symmetry.space_group_name_H-M   'P 1'
#
loop_
_entity.id
_entity.type
_entity.pdbx_description
1 polymer ?
#
loop_
_entity_poly.entity_id
_entity_poly.type
_entity_poly.pdbx_seq_one_letter_code
_entity_poly.pdbx_strand_id
1 'polypeptide(L)'
;MGGKTNEDFSTKIEFSGYAAYGFKDQLVKYKIGSRIFLSKAPRQILSLNHIKDLEQLGQSANAWQTDNILSSVFRRTPNNQLNAFEEYKISYEIEYFPGLSSTVQFNRRDLWSVGSIPFQRYDDDGNIKNVNRISTAEIKLSTRIAIDEKFINGELDRVSLGTKYPVIRADATFGIKGFLGGDYEYQRASITIQDRIAFNPLGQSDF
;
A
#
# COMPACT_ATOMS: atom_id res chain seq x y z
N MET A 1 -1.18 17.40 -9.97
CA MET A 1 0.17 17.95 -9.80
C MET A 1 0.77 17.38 -8.52
N GLY A 2 2.03 16.94 -8.51
CA GLY A 2 2.64 16.35 -7.34
C GLY A 2 4.15 16.50 -7.35
N GLY A 3 4.79 16.15 -6.21
CA GLY A 3 6.21 16.21 -6.06
C GLY A 3 6.69 15.59 -4.75
N LYS A 4 8.00 15.53 -4.59
CA LYS A 4 8.66 15.15 -3.34
C LYS A 4 9.86 16.07 -3.09
N THR A 5 10.21 16.23 -1.83
CA THR A 5 11.44 16.92 -1.43
C THR A 5 12.64 16.01 -1.70
N ASN A 6 13.80 16.61 -1.92
CA ASN A 6 15.06 15.93 -2.14
C ASN A 6 16.02 16.06 -0.94
N GLU A 7 17.23 15.57 -1.10
CA GLU A 7 18.28 15.61 -0.07
C GLU A 7 18.77 17.02 0.27
N ASP A 8 18.63 17.99 -0.66
CA ASP A 8 18.97 19.39 -0.40
C ASP A 8 18.05 20.03 0.63
N PHE A 9 16.78 19.57 0.70
CA PHE A 9 15.84 19.98 1.72
C PHE A 9 16.22 19.38 3.09
N SER A 10 16.42 18.07 3.15
CA SER A 10 16.81 17.36 4.36
C SER A 10 17.32 15.95 4.03
N THR A 11 18.35 15.50 4.73
CA THR A 11 18.86 14.13 4.67
C THR A 11 18.16 13.17 5.65
N LYS A 12 17.21 13.67 6.45
CA LYS A 12 16.50 12.89 7.48
C LYS A 12 14.98 12.86 7.27
N ILE A 13 14.42 13.81 6.54
CA ILE A 13 12.97 13.94 6.36
C ILE A 13 12.69 14.17 4.89
N GLU A 14 11.81 13.35 4.33
CA GLU A 14 11.26 13.51 2.99
C GLU A 14 9.76 13.77 3.09
N PHE A 15 9.26 14.78 2.40
CA PHE A 15 7.84 15.00 2.16
C PHE A 15 7.49 14.66 0.72
N SER A 16 6.32 14.08 0.52
CA SER A 16 5.79 13.78 -0.80
C SER A 16 4.30 14.06 -0.84
N GLY A 17 3.80 14.39 -2.02
CA GLY A 17 2.37 14.60 -2.16
C GLY A 17 1.94 14.86 -3.58
N TYR A 18 0.66 14.68 -3.83
CA TYR A 18 -0.02 15.14 -5.03
C TYR A 18 -1.41 15.65 -4.71
N ALA A 19 -1.93 16.49 -5.60
CA ALA A 19 -3.32 16.88 -5.64
C ALA A 19 -3.84 16.82 -7.08
N ALA A 20 -5.06 16.31 -7.25
CA ALA A 20 -5.74 16.20 -8.52
C ALA A 20 -7.24 16.46 -8.35
N TYR A 21 -7.86 17.02 -9.37
CA TYR A 21 -9.31 17.19 -9.43
C TYR A 21 -9.88 16.37 -10.58
N GLY A 22 -10.84 15.51 -10.29
CA GLY A 22 -11.54 14.72 -11.28
C GLY A 22 -12.74 15.47 -11.83
N PHE A 23 -12.69 15.95 -13.08
CA PHE A 23 -13.79 16.69 -13.69
C PHE A 23 -15.05 15.82 -13.89
N LYS A 24 -14.89 14.50 -14.04
CA LYS A 24 -16.00 13.58 -14.26
C LYS A 24 -16.68 13.15 -12.96
N ASP A 25 -15.90 12.92 -11.92
CA ASP A 25 -16.34 12.46 -10.61
C ASP A 25 -16.50 13.62 -9.60
N GLN A 26 -16.06 14.83 -9.97
CA GLN A 26 -16.10 16.06 -9.17
C GLN A 26 -15.43 15.90 -7.78
N LEU A 27 -14.46 15.01 -7.67
CA LEU A 27 -13.77 14.72 -6.43
C LEU A 27 -12.34 15.29 -6.43
N VAL A 28 -11.96 15.85 -5.30
CA VAL A 28 -10.57 16.21 -5.01
C VAL A 28 -9.86 14.98 -4.49
N LYS A 29 -8.77 14.62 -5.14
CA LYS A 29 -7.89 13.49 -4.82
C LYS A 29 -6.55 14.05 -4.37
N TYR A 30 -6.01 13.53 -3.29
CA TYR A 30 -4.71 13.96 -2.81
C TYR A 30 -4.02 12.87 -2.00
N LYS A 31 -2.71 12.99 -1.94
CA LYS A 31 -1.85 12.24 -1.03
C LYS A 31 -0.87 13.21 -0.39
N ILE A 32 -0.70 13.09 0.90
CA ILE A 32 0.34 13.76 1.67
C ILE A 32 1.09 12.68 2.43
N GLY A 33 2.39 12.67 2.31
CA GLY A 33 3.24 11.67 2.96
C GLY A 33 4.52 12.29 3.50
N SER A 34 5.02 11.69 4.58
CA SER A 34 6.35 11.98 5.08
C SER A 34 7.09 10.69 5.43
N ARG A 35 8.40 10.66 5.18
CA ARG A 35 9.32 9.63 5.65
C ARG A 35 10.36 10.28 6.54
N ILE A 36 10.53 9.75 7.74
CA ILE A 36 11.48 10.24 8.72
C ILE A 36 12.51 9.12 8.93
N PHE A 37 13.74 9.38 8.57
CA PHE A 37 14.87 8.47 8.71
C PHE A 37 15.46 8.60 10.10
N LEU A 38 15.04 7.75 11.02
CA LEU A 38 15.48 7.75 12.41
C LEU A 38 16.93 7.23 12.52
N SER A 39 17.29 6.26 11.68
CA SER A 39 18.65 5.74 11.56
C SER A 39 18.89 5.27 10.12
N LYS A 40 20.14 5.40 9.65
CA LYS A 40 20.57 4.90 8.34
C LYS A 40 21.24 3.52 8.42
N ALA A 41 21.84 3.21 9.57
CA ALA A 41 22.50 1.93 9.82
C ALA A 41 22.41 1.55 11.32
N PRO A 42 21.59 0.56 11.72
CA PRO A 42 20.57 -0.12 10.90
C PRO A 42 19.47 0.85 10.42
N ARG A 43 18.92 0.58 9.24
CA ARG A 43 17.92 1.46 8.63
C ARG A 43 16.62 1.40 9.43
N GLN A 44 16.13 2.59 9.86
CA GLN A 44 14.88 2.75 10.58
C GLN A 44 14.12 3.92 10.00
N ILE A 45 12.89 3.68 9.57
CA ILE A 45 12.05 4.68 8.90
C ILE A 45 10.68 4.71 9.55
N LEU A 46 10.26 5.91 9.96
CA LEU A 46 8.88 6.19 10.32
C LEU A 46 8.21 6.88 9.12
N SER A 47 7.10 6.32 8.65
CA SER A 47 6.34 6.90 7.53
C SER A 47 4.93 7.23 7.98
N LEU A 48 4.45 8.42 7.57
CA LEU A 48 3.11 8.91 7.80
C LEU A 48 2.49 9.23 6.44
N ASN A 49 1.30 8.72 6.17
CA ASN A 49 0.61 8.98 4.91
C ASN A 49 -0.87 9.25 5.17
N HIS A 50 -1.40 10.22 4.45
CA HIS A 50 -2.83 10.48 4.33
C HIS A 50 -3.19 10.55 2.85
N ILE A 51 -4.15 9.73 2.44
CA ILE A 51 -4.54 9.57 1.04
C ILE A 51 -6.06 9.67 0.95
N LYS A 52 -6.55 10.46 0.00
CA LYS A 52 -7.94 10.47 -0.45
C LYS A 52 -7.96 10.29 -1.96
N ASP A 53 -8.52 9.18 -2.41
CA ASP A 53 -8.50 8.81 -3.84
C ASP A 53 -9.67 7.88 -4.18
N LEU A 54 -9.70 7.42 -5.42
CA LEU A 54 -10.63 6.43 -5.92
C LEU A 54 -9.93 5.10 -6.15
N GLU A 55 -10.64 4.03 -5.85
CA GLU A 55 -10.20 2.69 -6.22
C GLU A 55 -11.29 1.92 -6.95
N GLN A 56 -10.90 0.95 -7.72
CA GLN A 56 -11.82 0.03 -8.37
C GLN A 56 -12.05 -1.20 -7.51
N LEU A 57 -13.30 -1.57 -7.27
CA LEU A 57 -13.65 -2.85 -6.64
C LEU A 57 -13.09 -4.03 -7.42
N GLY A 58 -12.52 -5.00 -6.71
CA GLY A 58 -12.00 -6.22 -7.30
C GLY A 58 -10.54 -6.15 -7.78
N GLN A 59 -9.86 -5.02 -7.65
CA GLN A 59 -8.40 -5.03 -7.75
C GLN A 59 -7.83 -5.69 -6.50
N SER A 60 -7.17 -6.83 -6.70
CA SER A 60 -6.44 -7.50 -5.62
C SER A 60 -5.38 -6.55 -5.04
N ALA A 61 -5.33 -6.44 -3.72
CA ALA A 61 -4.26 -5.71 -3.03
C ALA A 61 -2.85 -6.29 -3.31
N ASN A 62 -2.80 -7.49 -3.88
CA ASN A 62 -1.59 -8.20 -4.29
C ASN A 62 -1.34 -8.12 -5.81
N ALA A 63 -2.25 -7.50 -6.58
CA ALA A 63 -1.94 -7.20 -7.97
C ALA A 63 -0.74 -6.26 -7.96
N TRP A 64 0.40 -6.75 -8.38
CA TRP A 64 1.60 -5.96 -8.61
C TRP A 64 1.18 -4.72 -9.39
N GLN A 65 1.55 -3.57 -8.88
CA GLN A 65 1.39 -2.30 -9.59
C GLN A 65 2.32 -2.28 -10.82
N THR A 66 2.09 -3.22 -11.69
CA THR A 66 2.44 -3.00 -13.08
C THR A 66 1.37 -2.04 -13.56
N ASP A 67 1.74 -0.79 -13.73
CA ASP A 67 0.90 0.23 -14.36
C ASP A 67 0.39 -0.34 -15.68
N ASN A 68 -0.77 -0.96 -15.62
CA ASN A 68 -1.45 -1.49 -16.78
C ASN A 68 -2.11 -0.32 -17.53
N ILE A 69 -1.26 0.62 -18.00
CA ILE A 69 -1.65 1.69 -18.93
C ILE A 69 -2.41 1.06 -20.11
N LEU A 70 -1.98 -0.11 -20.57
CA LEU A 70 -2.64 -0.86 -21.64
C LEU A 70 -4.06 -1.30 -21.25
N SER A 71 -4.29 -1.76 -20.01
CA SER A 71 -5.64 -2.18 -19.59
C SER A 71 -6.60 -1.00 -19.48
N SER A 72 -6.13 0.21 -19.21
CA SER A 72 -6.96 1.41 -19.18
C SER A 72 -7.37 1.89 -20.57
N VAL A 73 -6.49 1.71 -21.57
CA VAL A 73 -6.75 2.07 -22.97
C VAL A 73 -7.79 1.17 -23.63
N PHE A 74 -7.84 -0.12 -23.25
CA PHE A 74 -8.77 -1.10 -23.85
C PHE A 74 -10.13 -1.18 -23.14
N ARG A 75 -10.37 -0.45 -22.07
CA ARG A 75 -11.66 -0.43 -21.37
C ARG A 75 -12.68 0.39 -22.16
N ARG A 76 -13.65 -0.30 -22.75
CA ARG A 76 -14.76 0.29 -23.50
C ARG A 76 -16.01 0.61 -22.63
N THR A 77 -16.10 0.08 -21.41
CA THR A 77 -17.27 0.26 -20.54
C THR A 77 -16.94 1.18 -19.36
N PRO A 78 -17.85 2.12 -19.01
CA PRO A 78 -17.71 2.91 -17.80
C PRO A 78 -17.65 1.98 -16.58
N ASN A 79 -16.66 2.19 -15.73
CA ASN A 79 -16.53 1.39 -14.53
C ASN A 79 -17.43 1.95 -13.44
N ASN A 80 -18.61 1.31 -13.24
CA ASN A 80 -19.58 1.71 -12.21
C ASN A 80 -19.23 1.17 -10.81
N GLN A 81 -18.07 0.52 -10.65
CA GLN A 81 -17.62 -0.09 -9.41
C GLN A 81 -16.44 0.69 -8.82
N LEU A 82 -16.59 2.01 -8.73
CA LEU A 82 -15.61 2.87 -8.09
C LEU A 82 -16.00 3.14 -6.64
N ASN A 83 -15.02 3.06 -5.76
CA ASN A 83 -15.11 3.51 -4.38
C ASN A 83 -14.19 4.70 -4.16
N ALA A 84 -14.70 5.70 -3.46
CA ALA A 84 -13.84 6.70 -2.85
C ALA A 84 -13.28 6.13 -1.55
N PHE A 85 -12.03 6.41 -1.24
CA PHE A 85 -11.44 6.03 0.03
C PHE A 85 -10.63 7.18 0.62
N GLU A 86 -10.56 7.17 1.93
CA GLU A 86 -9.67 8.00 2.73
C GLU A 86 -8.89 7.10 3.68
N GLU A 87 -7.58 7.20 3.64
CA GLU A 87 -6.69 6.31 4.38
C GLU A 87 -5.64 7.10 5.15
N TYR A 88 -5.51 6.79 6.44
CA TYR A 88 -4.45 7.22 7.33
C TYR A 88 -3.55 6.03 7.62
N LYS A 89 -2.29 6.15 7.28
CA LYS A 89 -1.30 5.08 7.43
C LYS A 89 -0.07 5.57 8.18
N ILE A 90 0.26 4.87 9.24
CA ILE A 90 1.50 5.06 10.01
C ILE A 90 2.27 3.77 9.93
N SER A 91 3.54 3.81 9.53
CA SER A 91 4.37 2.62 9.51
C SER A 91 5.76 2.88 10.06
N TYR A 92 6.26 1.93 10.82
CA TYR A 92 7.63 1.90 11.30
C TYR A 92 8.33 0.67 10.72
N GLU A 93 9.39 0.93 9.98
CA GLU A 93 10.24 -0.09 9.37
C GLU A 93 11.58 -0.12 10.08
N ILE A 94 12.04 -1.32 10.41
CA ILE A 94 13.37 -1.58 10.95
C ILE A 94 14.06 -2.66 10.10
N GLU A 95 15.28 -2.40 9.68
CA GLU A 95 16.17 -3.37 9.09
C GLU A 95 17.17 -3.83 10.15
N TYR A 96 17.16 -5.10 10.49
CA TYR A 96 18.08 -5.68 11.48
C TYR A 96 19.48 -5.83 10.92
N PHE A 97 19.56 -6.31 9.68
CA PHE A 97 20.76 -6.38 8.86
C PHE A 97 20.34 -6.38 7.38
N PRO A 98 21.28 -6.12 6.44
CA PRO A 98 20.95 -6.08 5.01
C PRO A 98 20.21 -7.34 4.57
N GLY A 99 18.99 -7.17 4.07
CA GLY A 99 18.11 -8.24 3.61
C GLY A 99 17.13 -8.80 4.66
N LEU A 100 17.18 -8.40 5.94
CA LEU A 100 16.12 -8.72 6.90
C LEU A 100 15.50 -7.45 7.47
N SER A 101 14.24 -7.21 7.14
CA SER A 101 13.48 -6.08 7.66
C SER A 101 12.13 -6.50 8.18
N SER A 102 11.63 -5.76 9.17
CA SER A 102 10.27 -5.88 9.66
C SER A 102 9.59 -4.51 9.66
N THR A 103 8.30 -4.51 9.37
CA THR A 103 7.46 -3.31 9.35
C THR A 103 6.25 -3.54 10.23
N VAL A 104 5.99 -2.62 11.15
CA VAL A 104 4.71 -2.52 11.85
C VAL A 104 3.96 -1.37 11.21
N GLN A 105 2.74 -1.63 10.75
CA GLN A 105 1.90 -0.63 10.11
C GLN A 105 0.56 -0.58 10.82
N PHE A 106 0.14 0.64 11.12
CA PHE A 106 -1.22 0.97 11.52
C PHE A 106 -1.93 1.62 10.33
N ASN A 107 -3.13 1.17 10.02
CA ASN A 107 -3.94 1.67 8.91
C ASN A 107 -5.37 1.88 9.37
N ARG A 108 -5.91 3.09 9.15
CA ARG A 108 -7.32 3.36 9.22
C ARG A 108 -7.83 3.76 7.85
N ARG A 109 -8.90 3.11 7.38
CA ARG A 109 -9.43 3.33 6.06
C ARG A 109 -10.96 3.44 6.11
N ASP A 110 -11.46 4.49 5.48
CA ASP A 110 -12.87 4.72 5.25
C ASP A 110 -13.16 4.58 3.74
N LEU A 111 -14.16 3.79 3.38
CA LEU A 111 -14.58 3.58 2.00
C LEU A 111 -16.01 4.05 1.79
N TRP A 112 -16.26 4.73 0.68
CA TRP A 112 -17.59 5.14 0.24
C TRP A 112 -17.86 4.63 -1.17
N SER A 113 -19.06 4.12 -1.41
CA SER A 113 -19.50 3.78 -2.76
C SER A 113 -19.78 5.08 -3.55
N VAL A 114 -19.10 5.25 -4.68
CA VAL A 114 -19.33 6.37 -5.62
C VAL A 114 -20.20 5.93 -6.79
N GLY A 115 -20.34 4.61 -6.98
CA GLY A 115 -21.13 4.00 -8.05
C GLY A 115 -22.56 3.69 -7.65
N SER A 116 -23.24 2.98 -8.55
CA SER A 116 -24.65 2.56 -8.38
C SER A 116 -24.84 1.43 -7.37
N ILE A 117 -23.79 0.85 -6.82
CA ILE A 117 -23.83 -0.32 -5.94
C ILE A 117 -23.54 0.13 -4.52
N PRO A 118 -24.55 0.18 -3.62
CA PRO A 118 -24.35 0.47 -2.21
C PRO A 118 -23.64 -0.71 -1.52
N PHE A 119 -22.95 -0.45 -0.44
CA PHE A 119 -22.48 -1.51 0.43
C PHE A 119 -23.64 -2.14 1.17
N GLN A 120 -23.59 -3.44 1.40
CA GLN A 120 -24.57 -4.18 2.16
C GLN A 120 -23.93 -4.78 3.40
N ARG A 121 -24.59 -4.66 4.54
CA ARG A 121 -24.17 -5.25 5.82
C ARG A 121 -25.32 -6.02 6.41
N TYR A 122 -25.04 -7.17 7.02
CA TYR A 122 -26.00 -7.86 7.86
C TYR A 122 -26.08 -7.15 9.20
N ASP A 123 -27.30 -6.86 9.65
CA ASP A 123 -27.58 -6.38 11.00
C ASP A 123 -27.52 -7.57 12.00
N ASP A 124 -27.49 -7.29 13.29
CA ASP A 124 -27.45 -8.34 14.35
C ASP A 124 -28.67 -9.28 14.28
N ASP A 125 -29.78 -8.83 13.69
CA ASP A 125 -30.97 -9.63 13.42
C ASP A 125 -30.93 -10.43 12.10
N GLY A 126 -29.82 -10.40 11.36
CA GLY A 126 -29.62 -11.08 10.09
C GLY A 126 -30.25 -10.40 8.87
N ASN A 127 -30.80 -9.18 9.01
CA ASN A 127 -31.36 -8.43 7.89
C ASN A 127 -30.29 -7.68 7.12
N ILE A 128 -30.48 -7.58 5.79
CA ILE A 128 -29.57 -6.82 4.92
C ILE A 128 -29.89 -5.33 5.05
N LYS A 129 -28.89 -4.54 5.45
CA LYS A 129 -28.97 -3.09 5.53
C LYS A 129 -27.96 -2.45 4.56
N ASN A 130 -28.44 -1.50 3.78
CA ASN A 130 -27.56 -0.69 2.94
C ASN A 130 -26.78 0.30 3.81
N VAL A 131 -25.47 0.36 3.62
CA VAL A 131 -24.57 1.30 4.30
C VAL A 131 -23.78 2.10 3.27
N ASN A 132 -23.63 3.39 3.54
CA ASN A 132 -22.94 4.29 2.59
C ASN A 132 -21.43 4.33 2.83
N ARG A 133 -20.98 3.83 3.98
CA ARG A 133 -19.58 3.84 4.39
C ARG A 133 -19.21 2.55 5.10
N ILE A 134 -18.00 2.09 4.84
CA ILE A 134 -17.32 1.01 5.54
C ILE A 134 -16.02 1.57 6.11
N SER A 135 -15.78 1.32 7.40
CA SER A 135 -14.56 1.75 8.08
C SER A 135 -13.77 0.54 8.55
N THR A 136 -12.47 0.53 8.31
CA THR A 136 -11.56 -0.50 8.83
C THR A 136 -10.41 0.14 9.61
N ALA A 137 -10.01 -0.51 10.68
CA ALA A 137 -8.80 -0.17 11.41
C ALA A 137 -7.96 -1.44 11.57
N GLU A 138 -6.72 -1.39 11.09
CA GLU A 138 -5.86 -2.55 10.94
C GLU A 138 -4.49 -2.32 11.57
N ILE A 139 -3.94 -3.36 12.16
CA ILE A 139 -2.51 -3.47 12.46
C ILE A 139 -1.94 -4.54 11.54
N LYS A 140 -0.93 -4.18 10.75
CA LYS A 140 -0.22 -5.10 9.87
C LYS A 140 1.22 -5.25 10.33
N LEU A 141 1.65 -6.49 10.47
CA LEU A 141 3.03 -6.89 10.69
C LEU A 141 3.55 -7.51 9.40
N SER A 142 4.69 -7.03 8.91
CA SER A 142 5.36 -7.56 7.72
C SER A 142 6.80 -7.88 8.05
N THR A 143 7.29 -9.03 7.62
CA THR A 143 8.71 -9.38 7.67
C THR A 143 9.16 -9.78 6.29
N ARG A 144 10.29 -9.21 5.84
CA ARG A 144 10.90 -9.49 4.54
C ARG A 144 12.30 -10.05 4.75
N ILE A 145 12.58 -11.17 4.08
CA ILE A 145 13.86 -11.86 4.10
C ILE A 145 14.37 -11.92 2.65
N ALA A 146 15.56 -11.38 2.40
CA ALA A 146 16.22 -11.39 1.11
C ALA A 146 17.73 -11.63 1.33
N ILE A 147 18.14 -12.87 1.30
CA ILE A 147 19.51 -13.29 1.61
C ILE A 147 20.46 -12.71 0.56
N ASP A 148 21.61 -12.16 1.00
CA ASP A 148 22.67 -11.60 0.15
C ASP A 148 22.18 -10.53 -0.86
N GLU A 149 21.15 -9.78 -0.49
CA GLU A 149 20.65 -8.68 -1.31
C GLU A 149 21.63 -7.51 -1.31
N LYS A 150 21.97 -7.05 -2.50
CA LYS A 150 22.89 -5.92 -2.68
C LYS A 150 22.13 -4.64 -2.92
N PHE A 151 22.69 -3.55 -2.43
CA PHE A 151 22.05 -2.24 -2.51
C PHE A 151 23.01 -1.14 -2.96
N ILE A 152 22.49 -0.19 -3.70
CA ILE A 152 23.09 1.13 -3.87
C ILE A 152 22.35 2.06 -2.91
N ASN A 153 23.07 2.64 -1.96
CA ASN A 153 22.48 3.55 -0.97
C ASN A 153 22.70 5.00 -1.43
N GLY A 154 21.62 5.72 -1.61
CA GLY A 154 21.58 7.18 -1.65
C GLY A 154 21.25 7.74 -0.28
N GLU A 155 21.15 9.05 -0.16
CA GLU A 155 20.83 9.74 1.10
C GLU A 155 19.43 9.40 1.62
N LEU A 156 18.42 9.45 0.76
CA LEU A 156 17.02 9.17 1.09
C LEU A 156 16.52 7.88 0.44
N ASP A 157 17.01 7.57 -0.74
CA ASP A 157 16.57 6.42 -1.51
C ASP A 157 17.62 5.30 -1.48
N ARG A 158 17.14 4.08 -1.61
CA ARG A 158 17.96 2.87 -1.67
C ARG A 158 17.45 2.00 -2.80
N VAL A 159 18.33 1.65 -3.71
CA VAL A 159 18.02 0.80 -4.87
C VAL A 159 18.56 -0.59 -4.64
N SER A 160 17.67 -1.59 -4.69
CA SER A 160 18.09 -2.98 -4.67
C SER A 160 18.66 -3.38 -6.02
N LEU A 161 19.84 -4.00 -6.00
CA LEU A 161 20.44 -4.66 -7.15
C LEU A 161 19.98 -6.11 -7.30
N GLY A 162 19.09 -6.54 -6.38
CA GLY A 162 18.58 -7.90 -6.34
C GLY A 162 19.43 -8.85 -5.50
N THR A 163 18.97 -10.08 -5.44
CA THR A 163 19.60 -11.21 -4.78
C THR A 163 19.59 -12.41 -5.72
N LYS A 164 20.41 -13.40 -5.47
CA LYS A 164 20.42 -14.70 -6.15
C LYS A 164 19.47 -15.72 -5.49
N TYR A 165 18.91 -15.36 -4.36
CA TYR A 165 18.05 -16.23 -3.56
C TYR A 165 16.61 -15.73 -3.61
N PRO A 166 15.62 -16.60 -3.36
CA PRO A 166 14.24 -16.18 -3.23
C PRO A 166 14.07 -15.11 -2.15
N VAL A 167 13.23 -14.14 -2.43
CA VAL A 167 12.79 -13.15 -1.45
C VAL A 167 11.50 -13.64 -0.81
N ILE A 168 11.49 -13.78 0.50
CA ILE A 168 10.35 -14.25 1.27
C ILE A 168 9.75 -13.05 2.02
N ARG A 169 8.43 -12.89 1.92
CA ARG A 169 7.67 -11.92 2.71
C ARG A 169 6.55 -12.64 3.44
N ALA A 170 6.47 -12.43 4.74
CA ALA A 170 5.37 -12.89 5.57
C ALA A 170 4.61 -11.67 6.11
N ASP A 171 3.31 -11.66 5.94
CA ASP A 171 2.41 -10.60 6.40
C ASP A 171 1.34 -11.19 7.31
N ALA A 172 1.06 -10.49 8.42
CA ALA A 172 -0.08 -10.74 9.29
C ALA A 172 -0.85 -9.43 9.50
N THR A 173 -2.15 -9.45 9.27
CA THR A 173 -3.03 -8.27 9.40
C THR A 173 -4.16 -8.60 10.36
N PHE A 174 -4.41 -7.71 11.31
CA PHE A 174 -5.46 -7.80 12.31
C PHE A 174 -6.37 -6.58 12.17
N GLY A 175 -7.60 -6.81 11.73
CA GLY A 175 -8.67 -5.82 11.76
C GLY A 175 -9.29 -5.79 13.15
N ILE A 176 -9.49 -4.60 13.72
CA ILE A 176 -9.94 -4.43 15.11
C ILE A 176 -11.28 -3.67 15.10
N LYS A 177 -12.36 -4.37 15.46
CA LYS A 177 -13.68 -3.77 15.57
C LYS A 177 -13.73 -2.78 16.74
N GLY A 178 -14.37 -1.64 16.53
CA GLY A 178 -14.54 -0.58 17.55
C GLY A 178 -13.32 0.32 17.74
N PHE A 179 -12.12 -0.13 17.38
CA PHE A 179 -10.92 0.69 17.47
C PHE A 179 -10.93 1.75 16.36
N LEU A 180 -10.78 3.03 16.73
CA LEU A 180 -10.86 4.18 15.82
C LEU A 180 -12.04 4.15 14.82
N GLY A 181 -13.15 3.54 15.22
CA GLY A 181 -14.35 3.43 14.40
C GLY A 181 -14.31 2.32 13.36
N GLY A 182 -13.44 1.31 13.50
CA GLY A 182 -13.45 0.11 12.66
C GLY A 182 -14.72 -0.70 12.82
N ASP A 183 -15.34 -1.09 11.70
CA ASP A 183 -16.62 -1.82 11.66
C ASP A 183 -16.43 -3.33 11.80
N TYR A 184 -15.25 -3.85 11.46
CA TYR A 184 -15.01 -5.28 11.29
C TYR A 184 -13.83 -5.78 12.11
N GLU A 185 -13.96 -7.02 12.54
CA GLU A 185 -12.88 -7.81 13.15
C GLU A 185 -12.53 -8.95 12.21
N TYR A 186 -11.23 -9.09 11.89
CA TYR A 186 -10.74 -10.15 11.03
C TYR A 186 -9.23 -10.31 11.16
N GLN A 187 -8.76 -11.48 10.73
CA GLN A 187 -7.35 -11.82 10.69
C GLN A 187 -7.01 -12.33 9.29
N ARG A 188 -5.87 -11.90 8.78
CA ARG A 188 -5.35 -12.36 7.50
C ARG A 188 -3.84 -12.60 7.61
N ALA A 189 -3.39 -13.74 7.14
CA ALA A 189 -1.97 -14.04 7.01
C ALA A 189 -1.67 -14.38 5.56
N SER A 190 -0.50 -13.98 5.08
CA SER A 190 0.01 -14.33 3.76
C SER A 190 1.51 -14.52 3.77
N ILE A 191 1.98 -15.45 2.96
CA ILE A 191 3.40 -15.67 2.68
C ILE A 191 3.57 -15.53 1.17
N THR A 192 4.48 -14.67 0.75
CA THR A 192 4.84 -14.47 -0.66
C THR A 192 6.29 -14.85 -0.84
N ILE A 193 6.56 -15.71 -1.81
CA ILE A 193 7.92 -16.09 -2.20
C ILE A 193 8.11 -15.60 -3.63
N GLN A 194 9.15 -14.80 -3.84
CA GLN A 194 9.53 -14.28 -5.15
C GLN A 194 10.89 -14.82 -5.53
N ASP A 195 10.99 -15.39 -6.71
CA ASP A 195 12.25 -15.85 -7.27
C ASP A 195 12.43 -15.30 -8.68
N ARG A 196 13.66 -14.99 -9.02
CA ARG A 196 14.05 -14.53 -10.35
C ARG A 196 14.87 -15.57 -11.04
N ILE A 197 14.29 -16.20 -12.06
CA ILE A 197 14.96 -17.22 -12.85
C ILE A 197 15.45 -16.62 -14.17
N ALA A 198 16.76 -16.69 -14.40
CA ALA A 198 17.38 -16.27 -15.65
C ALA A 198 17.38 -17.43 -16.64
N PHE A 199 16.73 -17.26 -17.79
CA PHE A 199 16.72 -18.21 -18.91
C PHE A 199 17.69 -17.71 -20.00
N ASN A 200 18.98 -17.82 -19.78
CA ASN A 200 19.96 -17.46 -20.82
C ASN A 200 19.88 -18.40 -22.03
N PRO A 201 19.77 -17.90 -23.30
CA PRO A 201 19.74 -16.50 -23.74
C PRO A 201 18.34 -15.90 -23.86
N LEU A 202 17.28 -16.53 -23.37
CA LEU A 202 15.88 -16.17 -23.61
C LEU A 202 15.35 -15.04 -22.71
N GLY A 203 16.14 -14.56 -21.74
CA GLY A 203 15.75 -13.51 -20.81
C GLY A 203 15.63 -13.98 -19.37
N GLN A 204 14.83 -13.28 -18.57
CA GLN A 204 14.55 -13.62 -17.18
C GLN A 204 13.04 -13.58 -16.91
N SER A 205 12.58 -14.36 -15.94
CA SER A 205 11.21 -14.37 -15.46
C SER A 205 11.19 -14.20 -13.94
N ASP A 206 10.27 -13.40 -13.45
CA ASP A 206 9.99 -13.21 -12.02
C ASP A 206 8.74 -14.03 -11.67
N PHE A 207 8.81 -14.88 -10.65
CA PHE A 207 7.75 -15.74 -10.14
C PHE A 207 7.36 -15.36 -8.72
#